data_2761b038c993b2dff24694ee725d4159
#
_entry.id   2761b038c993b2dff24694ee725d4159
#
_cell.length_a   1.000
_cell.length_b   1.000
_cell.length_c   1.000
_cell.angle_alpha   90.00
_cell.angle_beta   90.00
_cell.angle_gamma   90.00
#
_symmetry.space_group_name_H-M   'P 1'
#
loop_
_entity.id
_entity.type
_entity.pdbx_description
1 polymer ?
#
loop_
_entity_poly.entity_id
_entity_poly.type
_entity_poly.pdbx_seq_one_letter_code
_entity_poly.pdbx_strand_id
1 'polypeptide(L)'
;MSDHLRLPGDAATAADHCSLADKVAWLRSRLGSGDEAIETHFAWVFLVGDRAWKLRKPVRRDPMDYGTLDARRSGSEAEVRLNRRLAPRVYLGIQPLTRTVDGRFAIGGDGAVVDWLVEMRRLDRRRMLDEMLASGRATGHELERVVGMLADFYRHEAPAVTDGAALAARLRAQADANHRVIATLDGAGATSLRH
;
A
#
# COMPACT_ATOMS: atom_id res chain seq x y z
N MET A 1 -23.64 -48.05 10.17
CA MET A 1 -22.73 -47.42 9.20
C MET A 1 -23.28 -46.03 8.94
N SER A 2 -22.80 -45.05 9.65
CA SER A 2 -23.25 -43.67 9.52
C SER A 2 -22.03 -42.82 9.08
N ASP A 3 -22.08 -42.46 7.83
CA ASP A 3 -21.05 -41.64 7.17
C ASP A 3 -21.26 -40.17 7.59
N HIS A 4 -20.39 -39.66 8.43
CA HIS A 4 -20.41 -38.26 8.80
C HIS A 4 -19.72 -37.43 7.72
N LEU A 5 -20.51 -36.77 6.90
CA LEU A 5 -20.11 -35.75 5.96
C LEU A 5 -19.38 -34.64 6.73
N ARG A 6 -18.07 -34.54 6.56
CA ARG A 6 -17.27 -33.40 7.02
C ARG A 6 -17.61 -32.18 6.17
N LEU A 7 -18.20 -31.16 6.76
CA LEU A 7 -18.43 -29.86 6.14
C LEU A 7 -17.10 -29.11 5.98
N PRO A 8 -16.89 -28.34 4.91
CA PRO A 8 -15.68 -27.55 4.70
C PRO A 8 -15.77 -26.24 5.52
N GLY A 9 -15.48 -26.31 6.82
CA GLY A 9 -15.56 -25.17 7.75
C GLY A 9 -14.21 -24.73 8.34
N ASP A 10 -13.15 -25.54 8.21
CA ASP A 10 -11.94 -25.34 9.00
C ASP A 10 -10.80 -24.57 8.31
N ALA A 11 -10.95 -24.15 7.05
CA ALA A 11 -9.91 -23.38 6.36
C ALA A 11 -9.91 -21.87 6.70
N ALA A 12 -11.01 -21.35 7.24
CA ALA A 12 -11.15 -19.92 7.58
C ALA A 12 -10.46 -19.55 8.92
N THR A 13 -10.25 -20.50 9.82
CA THR A 13 -9.76 -20.24 11.19
C THR A 13 -8.25 -20.07 11.29
N ALA A 14 -7.45 -20.59 10.37
CA ALA A 14 -5.98 -20.44 10.40
C ALA A 14 -5.50 -19.08 9.86
N ALA A 15 -6.25 -18.44 8.98
CA ALA A 15 -5.93 -17.12 8.43
C ALA A 15 -6.19 -15.99 9.45
N ASP A 16 -7.10 -16.21 10.40
CA ASP A 16 -7.58 -15.18 11.34
C ASP A 16 -6.64 -14.92 12.54
N HIS A 17 -5.62 -15.75 12.75
CA HIS A 17 -4.70 -15.63 13.90
C HIS A 17 -3.30 -15.13 13.55
N CYS A 18 -3.10 -14.52 12.38
CA CYS A 18 -1.81 -13.97 11.98
C CYS A 18 -1.80 -12.45 12.12
N SER A 19 -1.16 -11.94 13.17
CA SER A 19 -1.07 -10.51 13.42
C SER A 19 -0.19 -9.79 12.38
N LEU A 20 -0.37 -8.48 12.22
CA LEU A 20 0.54 -7.66 11.42
C LEU A 20 1.98 -7.74 11.97
N ALA A 21 2.13 -7.80 13.30
CA ALA A 21 3.44 -7.91 13.96
C ALA A 21 4.19 -9.19 13.56
N ASP A 22 3.50 -10.34 13.50
CA ASP A 22 4.10 -11.62 13.08
C ASP A 22 4.60 -11.55 11.63
N LYS A 23 3.79 -10.99 10.74
CA LYS A 23 4.15 -10.79 9.32
C LYS A 23 5.38 -9.90 9.18
N VAL A 24 5.39 -8.77 9.89
CA VAL A 24 6.51 -7.81 9.88
C VAL A 24 7.77 -8.44 10.47
N ALA A 25 7.67 -9.15 11.60
CA ALA A 25 8.80 -9.83 12.23
C ALA A 25 9.41 -10.88 11.28
N TRP A 26 8.57 -11.70 10.64
CA TRP A 26 9.03 -12.68 9.67
C TRP A 26 9.67 -12.03 8.44
N LEU A 27 9.04 -11.00 7.86
CA LEU A 27 9.60 -10.30 6.71
C LEU A 27 10.96 -9.68 7.04
N ARG A 28 11.12 -9.07 8.21
CA ARG A 28 12.42 -8.57 8.69
C ARG A 28 13.46 -9.67 8.80
N SER A 29 13.11 -10.81 9.40
CA SER A 29 14.06 -11.93 9.58
C SER A 29 14.44 -12.59 8.25
N ARG A 30 13.49 -12.66 7.30
CA ARG A 30 13.69 -13.34 6.01
C ARG A 30 14.45 -12.48 5.01
N LEU A 31 14.21 -11.19 5.03
CA LEU A 31 14.71 -10.24 4.04
C LEU A 31 16.09 -9.67 4.43
N GLY A 32 16.69 -10.12 5.54
CA GLY A 32 18.10 -9.90 5.85
C GLY A 32 18.39 -8.80 6.90
N SER A 33 19.41 -9.02 7.68
CA SER A 33 19.85 -8.22 8.84
C SER A 33 20.57 -6.90 8.50
N GLY A 34 20.46 -6.40 7.29
CA GLY A 34 21.14 -5.17 6.84
C GLY A 34 20.23 -4.20 6.09
N ASP A 35 19.03 -4.62 5.76
CA ASP A 35 18.14 -3.82 4.93
C ASP A 35 17.06 -3.10 5.76
N GLU A 36 16.84 -1.86 5.42
CA GLU A 36 16.00 -0.91 6.15
C GLU A 36 14.51 -1.26 5.96
N ALA A 37 13.79 -1.51 7.04
CA ALA A 37 12.34 -1.59 7.03
C ALA A 37 11.76 -0.22 7.36
N ILE A 38 11.05 0.39 6.41
CA ILE A 38 10.48 1.72 6.52
C ILE A 38 9.00 1.58 6.87
N GLU A 39 8.60 2.13 8.00
CA GLU A 39 7.21 2.21 8.40
C GLU A 39 6.59 3.51 7.91
N THR A 40 5.41 3.40 7.30
CA THR A 40 4.55 4.53 6.94
C THR A 40 3.19 4.42 7.62
N HIS A 41 2.33 5.43 7.49
CA HIS A 41 0.97 5.37 8.04
C HIS A 41 0.17 4.16 7.52
N PHE A 42 0.36 3.76 6.27
CA PHE A 42 -0.48 2.76 5.58
C PHE A 42 0.25 1.49 5.19
N ALA A 43 1.55 1.42 5.34
CA ALA A 43 2.34 0.27 4.89
C ALA A 43 3.68 0.14 5.60
N TRP A 44 4.24 -1.06 5.52
CA TRP A 44 5.66 -1.35 5.72
C TRP A 44 6.33 -1.55 4.37
N VAL A 45 7.53 -1.02 4.19
CA VAL A 45 8.37 -1.23 3.00
C VAL A 45 9.67 -1.85 3.43
N PHE A 46 10.02 -3.00 2.88
CA PHE A 46 11.25 -3.74 3.13
C PHE A 46 12.14 -3.62 1.90
N LEU A 47 13.36 -3.14 2.10
CA LEU A 47 14.34 -2.97 1.04
C LEU A 47 15.35 -4.13 1.09
N VAL A 48 15.45 -4.91 0.00
CA VAL A 48 16.27 -6.13 -0.04
C VAL A 48 16.99 -6.25 -1.36
N GLY A 49 18.30 -6.13 -1.35
CA GLY A 49 19.08 -6.15 -2.57
C GLY A 49 18.55 -5.13 -3.59
N ASP A 50 18.13 -5.61 -4.76
CA ASP A 50 17.55 -4.79 -5.84
C ASP A 50 16.01 -4.71 -5.79
N ARG A 51 15.36 -5.22 -4.73
CA ARG A 51 13.90 -5.26 -4.54
C ARG A 51 13.44 -4.40 -3.37
N ALA A 52 12.20 -3.94 -3.50
CA ALA A 52 11.41 -3.35 -2.41
C ALA A 52 10.08 -4.09 -2.30
N TRP A 53 9.73 -4.50 -1.09
CA TRP A 53 8.52 -5.25 -0.79
C TRP A 53 7.62 -4.41 0.11
N LYS A 54 6.39 -4.12 -0.34
CA LYS A 54 5.46 -3.29 0.41
C LYS A 54 4.30 -4.12 0.91
N LEU A 55 4.13 -4.15 2.24
CA LEU A 55 3.02 -4.76 2.96
C LEU A 55 2.06 -3.67 3.43
N ARG A 56 0.80 -3.71 3.01
CA ARG A 56 -0.24 -2.78 3.49
C ARG A 56 -0.64 -3.11 4.92
N LYS A 57 -0.84 -2.07 5.73
CA LYS A 57 -1.42 -2.21 7.07
C LYS A 57 -2.95 -2.38 6.98
N PRO A 58 -3.58 -3.13 7.90
CA PRO A 58 -5.03 -3.27 7.96
C PRO A 58 -5.68 -2.03 8.60
N VAL A 59 -5.49 -0.87 7.96
CA VAL A 59 -5.99 0.43 8.46
C VAL A 59 -7.34 0.72 7.83
N ARG A 60 -8.28 1.17 8.67
CA ARG A 60 -9.57 1.72 8.25
C ARG A 60 -9.57 3.21 8.52
N ARG A 61 -9.54 4.01 7.49
CA ARG A 61 -9.62 5.47 7.56
C ARG A 61 -10.29 5.98 6.29
N ASP A 62 -11.47 6.57 6.46
CA ASP A 62 -12.24 7.14 5.34
C ASP A 62 -11.38 8.10 4.50
N PRO A 63 -11.35 7.96 3.15
CA PRO A 63 -12.06 7.00 2.30
C PRO A 63 -11.34 5.66 2.07
N MET A 64 -10.25 5.36 2.80
CA MET A 64 -9.45 4.15 2.61
C MET A 64 -9.81 3.10 3.66
N ASP A 65 -10.24 1.92 3.21
CA ASP A 65 -10.44 0.74 4.06
C ASP A 65 -9.59 -0.42 3.55
N TYR A 66 -8.56 -0.78 4.30
CA TYR A 66 -7.69 -1.93 4.07
C TYR A 66 -7.87 -3.00 5.16
N GLY A 67 -9.00 -2.98 5.87
CA GLY A 67 -9.26 -3.88 7.01
C GLY A 67 -9.37 -5.35 6.62
N THR A 68 -9.83 -5.66 5.40
CA THR A 68 -9.96 -7.04 4.93
C THR A 68 -8.78 -7.45 4.04
N LEU A 69 -8.55 -8.76 3.94
CA LEU A 69 -7.53 -9.32 3.03
C LEU A 69 -7.81 -8.96 1.57
N ASP A 70 -9.07 -9.05 1.14
CA ASP A 70 -9.49 -8.72 -0.23
C ASP A 70 -9.32 -7.22 -0.54
N ALA A 71 -9.61 -6.35 0.42
CA ALA A 71 -9.39 -4.92 0.26
C ALA A 71 -7.90 -4.61 0.10
N ARG A 72 -7.01 -5.28 0.85
CA ARG A 72 -5.56 -5.13 0.71
C ARG A 72 -5.06 -5.69 -0.62
N ARG A 73 -5.61 -6.82 -1.09
CA ARG A 73 -5.33 -7.34 -2.43
C ARG A 73 -5.70 -6.35 -3.51
N SER A 74 -6.97 -5.95 -3.55
CA SER A 74 -7.50 -5.02 -4.56
C SER A 74 -6.75 -3.69 -4.56
N GLY A 75 -6.42 -3.17 -3.38
CA GLY A 75 -5.61 -1.96 -3.24
C GLY A 75 -4.18 -2.13 -3.77
N SER A 76 -3.57 -3.30 -3.57
CA SER A 76 -2.22 -3.60 -4.08
C SER A 76 -2.22 -3.79 -5.60
N GLU A 77 -3.21 -4.47 -6.16
CA GLU A 77 -3.41 -4.61 -7.61
C GLU A 77 -3.65 -3.24 -8.27
N ALA A 78 -4.48 -2.40 -7.67
CA ALA A 78 -4.73 -1.04 -8.14
C ALA A 78 -3.46 -0.19 -8.11
N GLU A 79 -2.65 -0.28 -7.04
CA GLU A 79 -1.37 0.41 -6.95
C GLU A 79 -0.44 0.02 -8.08
N VAL A 80 -0.26 -1.27 -8.33
CA VAL A 80 0.59 -1.75 -9.44
C VAL A 80 0.08 -1.26 -10.78
N ARG A 81 -1.23 -1.42 -11.05
CA ARG A 81 -1.86 -1.00 -12.31
C ARG A 81 -1.69 0.49 -12.57
N LEU A 82 -1.97 1.33 -11.57
CA LEU A 82 -1.94 2.78 -11.72
C LEU A 82 -0.51 3.30 -11.86
N ASN A 83 0.40 2.82 -11.03
CA ASN A 83 1.77 3.33 -11.03
C ASN A 83 2.60 2.82 -12.22
N ARG A 84 2.26 1.66 -12.80
CA ARG A 84 2.90 1.20 -14.06
C ARG A 84 2.71 2.16 -15.23
N ARG A 85 1.70 3.00 -15.19
CA ARG A 85 1.46 4.02 -16.23
C ARG A 85 2.61 5.02 -16.32
N LEU A 86 3.21 5.38 -15.18
CA LEU A 86 4.36 6.31 -15.11
C LEU A 86 5.69 5.59 -14.84
N ALA A 87 5.65 4.45 -14.15
CA ALA A 87 6.84 3.71 -13.72
C ALA A 87 6.77 2.21 -14.07
N PRO A 88 6.63 1.82 -15.35
CA PRO A 88 6.36 0.43 -15.75
C PRO A 88 7.49 -0.54 -15.36
N ARG A 89 8.71 -0.05 -15.20
CA ARG A 89 9.87 -0.87 -14.82
C ARG A 89 10.10 -0.94 -13.31
N VAL A 90 9.35 -0.19 -12.51
CA VAL A 90 9.49 -0.16 -11.05
C VAL A 90 8.53 -1.15 -10.40
N TYR A 91 7.26 -1.13 -10.76
CA TYR A 91 6.23 -1.99 -10.18
C TYR A 91 6.20 -3.36 -10.88
N LEU A 92 6.72 -4.40 -10.22
CA LEU A 92 6.87 -5.73 -10.82
C LEU A 92 5.60 -6.56 -10.71
N GLY A 93 4.85 -6.44 -9.62
CA GLY A 93 3.60 -7.15 -9.43
C GLY A 93 3.16 -7.21 -7.97
N ILE A 94 2.23 -8.13 -7.68
CA ILE A 94 1.88 -8.51 -6.32
C ILE A 94 2.26 -9.97 -6.10
N GLN A 95 2.62 -10.30 -4.86
CA GLN A 95 2.91 -11.66 -4.41
C GLN A 95 2.09 -11.99 -3.16
N PRO A 96 1.51 -13.19 -3.06
CA PRO A 96 0.85 -13.60 -1.84
C PRO A 96 1.89 -13.85 -0.74
N LEU A 97 1.63 -13.35 0.45
CA LEU A 97 2.25 -13.83 1.67
C LEU A 97 1.40 -14.98 2.18
N THR A 98 1.96 -16.17 2.24
CA THR A 98 1.25 -17.39 2.64
C THR A 98 1.75 -17.89 3.99
N ARG A 99 0.91 -18.69 4.67
CA ARG A 99 1.24 -19.37 5.91
C ARG A 99 0.76 -20.82 5.85
N THR A 100 1.64 -21.74 6.13
CA THR A 100 1.32 -23.18 6.20
C THR A 100 0.61 -23.51 7.52
N VAL A 101 0.01 -24.70 7.61
CA VAL A 101 -0.72 -25.18 8.81
C VAL A 101 0.21 -25.26 10.03
N ASP A 102 1.48 -25.60 9.83
CA ASP A 102 2.53 -25.62 10.86
C ASP A 102 3.12 -24.22 11.17
N GLY A 103 2.50 -23.17 10.63
CA GLY A 103 2.80 -21.77 10.99
C GLY A 103 3.93 -21.11 10.21
N ARG A 104 4.54 -21.79 9.22
CA ARG A 104 5.64 -21.21 8.42
C ARG A 104 5.12 -20.25 7.36
N PHE A 105 5.75 -19.08 7.26
CA PHE A 105 5.46 -18.12 6.21
C PHE A 105 6.27 -18.38 4.95
N ALA A 106 5.72 -17.98 3.80
CA ALA A 106 6.44 -17.93 2.53
C ALA A 106 5.88 -16.78 1.65
N ILE A 107 6.71 -16.27 0.74
CA ILE A 107 6.27 -15.41 -0.35
C ILE A 107 6.01 -16.33 -1.54
N GLY A 108 4.79 -16.37 -2.06
CA GLY A 108 4.40 -17.20 -3.19
C GLY A 108 4.29 -18.70 -2.89
N GLY A 109 4.20 -19.14 -1.62
CA GLY A 109 4.10 -20.56 -1.25
C GLY A 109 2.68 -21.13 -1.33
N ASP A 110 2.55 -22.45 -1.07
CA ASP A 110 1.30 -23.21 -1.17
C ASP A 110 0.39 -23.13 0.07
N GLY A 111 0.78 -22.35 1.09
CA GLY A 111 -0.01 -22.15 2.30
C GLY A 111 -1.23 -21.25 2.08
N ALA A 112 -2.06 -21.11 3.11
CA ALA A 112 -3.15 -20.14 3.08
C ALA A 112 -2.63 -18.71 2.93
N VAL A 113 -3.25 -17.92 2.05
CA VAL A 113 -2.88 -16.52 1.86
C VAL A 113 -3.29 -15.71 3.07
N VAL A 114 -2.32 -15.07 3.73
CA VAL A 114 -2.53 -14.25 4.93
C VAL A 114 -2.34 -12.76 4.66
N ASP A 115 -1.65 -12.39 3.57
CA ASP A 115 -1.55 -11.02 3.08
C ASP A 115 -1.02 -10.95 1.64
N TRP A 116 -0.85 -9.71 1.12
CA TRP A 116 -0.36 -9.41 -0.22
C TRP A 116 0.79 -8.40 -0.13
N LEU A 117 1.84 -8.68 -0.89
CA LEU A 117 3.02 -7.83 -1.02
C LEU A 117 3.06 -7.21 -2.41
N VAL A 118 3.28 -5.90 -2.51
CA VAL A 118 3.66 -5.27 -3.77
C VAL A 118 5.16 -5.45 -3.95
N GLU A 119 5.55 -6.11 -5.03
CA GLU A 119 6.95 -6.27 -5.43
C GLU A 119 7.36 -5.13 -6.35
N MET A 120 8.44 -4.46 -6.00
CA MET A 120 8.97 -3.32 -6.74
C MET A 120 10.49 -3.46 -6.92
N ARG A 121 11.03 -2.81 -7.93
CA ARG A 121 12.46 -2.57 -8.02
C ARG A 121 12.87 -1.53 -6.97
N ARG A 122 13.94 -1.80 -6.22
CA ARG A 122 14.53 -0.83 -5.30
C ARG A 122 15.10 0.35 -6.11
N LEU A 123 14.75 1.56 -5.72
CA LEU A 123 15.28 2.78 -6.31
C LEU A 123 16.45 3.30 -5.47
N ASP A 124 17.44 3.86 -6.14
CA ASP A 124 18.55 4.55 -5.46
C ASP A 124 18.03 5.86 -4.85
N ARG A 125 18.06 5.95 -3.51
CA ARG A 125 17.62 7.13 -2.78
C ARG A 125 18.28 8.42 -3.27
N ARG A 126 19.55 8.36 -3.65
CA ARG A 126 20.30 9.52 -4.15
C ARG A 126 19.77 10.07 -5.47
N ARG A 127 18.95 9.29 -6.19
CA ARG A 127 18.28 9.67 -7.43
C ARG A 127 16.82 10.03 -7.27
N MET A 128 16.30 10.06 -6.04
CA MET A 128 14.98 10.58 -5.74
C MET A 128 15.01 12.12 -5.83
N LEU A 129 13.97 12.71 -6.37
CA LEU A 129 13.95 14.14 -6.68
C LEU A 129 14.06 15.00 -5.42
N ASP A 130 13.41 14.61 -4.33
CA ASP A 130 13.51 15.27 -3.01
C ASP A 130 14.95 15.31 -2.50
N GLU A 131 15.66 14.18 -2.57
CA GLU A 131 17.07 14.09 -2.16
C GLU A 131 17.98 14.88 -3.10
N MET A 132 17.70 14.86 -4.39
CA MET A 132 18.46 15.64 -5.37
C MET A 132 18.26 17.16 -5.16
N LEU A 133 17.03 17.59 -4.86
CA LEU A 133 16.76 18.98 -4.53
C LEU A 133 17.42 19.40 -3.22
N ALA A 134 17.26 18.62 -2.16
CA ALA A 134 17.84 18.90 -0.84
C ALA A 134 19.36 18.99 -0.88
N SER A 135 20.01 18.17 -1.72
CA SER A 135 21.48 18.16 -1.89
C SER A 135 21.99 19.11 -2.98
N GLY A 136 21.15 19.92 -3.61
CA GLY A 136 21.52 20.82 -4.69
C GLY A 136 21.99 20.13 -5.98
N ARG A 137 21.73 18.84 -6.15
CA ARG A 137 22.12 18.03 -7.33
C ARG A 137 21.07 17.99 -8.43
N ALA A 138 19.84 18.47 -8.16
CA ALA A 138 18.81 18.56 -9.17
C ALA A 138 19.18 19.68 -10.16
N THR A 139 19.27 19.34 -11.45
CA THR A 139 19.51 20.29 -12.53
C THR A 139 18.20 20.66 -13.23
N GLY A 140 18.22 21.74 -14.03
CA GLY A 140 17.08 22.09 -14.89
C GLY A 140 16.68 20.95 -15.83
N HIS A 141 17.63 20.18 -16.30
CA HIS A 141 17.40 19.05 -17.20
C HIS A 141 16.57 17.93 -16.53
N GLU A 142 16.84 17.54 -15.27
CA GLU A 142 16.01 16.56 -14.56
C GLU A 142 14.58 17.07 -14.35
N LEU A 143 14.43 18.34 -14.02
CA LEU A 143 13.10 18.97 -13.84
C LEU A 143 12.33 19.00 -15.16
N GLU A 144 12.97 19.41 -16.26
CA GLU A 144 12.36 19.40 -17.60
C GLU A 144 11.90 17.99 -18.01
N ARG A 145 12.70 16.96 -17.73
CA ARG A 145 12.33 15.56 -17.99
C ARG A 145 11.10 15.13 -17.21
N VAL A 146 11.02 15.48 -15.93
CA VAL A 146 9.85 15.16 -15.08
C VAL A 146 8.61 15.89 -15.60
N VAL A 147 8.72 17.19 -15.90
CA VAL A 147 7.63 17.99 -16.47
C VAL A 147 7.17 17.44 -17.80
N GLY A 148 8.13 17.11 -18.70
CA GLY A 148 7.82 16.52 -20.01
C GLY A 148 7.07 15.20 -19.88
N MET A 149 7.53 14.30 -19.01
CA MET A 149 6.88 13.01 -18.76
C MET A 149 5.44 13.19 -18.23
N LEU A 150 5.23 14.11 -17.29
CA LEU A 150 3.91 14.40 -16.74
C LEU A 150 3.00 15.05 -17.79
N ALA A 151 3.52 16.00 -18.57
CA ALA A 151 2.77 16.64 -19.65
C ALA A 151 2.33 15.62 -20.71
N ASP A 152 3.20 14.69 -21.07
CA ASP A 152 2.89 13.63 -22.04
C ASP A 152 1.85 12.66 -21.45
N PHE A 153 2.00 12.28 -20.19
CA PHE A 153 1.01 11.47 -19.50
C PHE A 153 -0.39 12.12 -19.53
N TYR A 154 -0.52 13.38 -19.15
CA TYR A 154 -1.81 14.07 -19.12
C TYR A 154 -2.39 14.32 -20.53
N ARG A 155 -1.56 14.46 -21.55
CA ARG A 155 -2.05 14.60 -22.94
C ARG A 155 -2.60 13.29 -23.51
N HIS A 156 -1.99 12.15 -23.15
CA HIS A 156 -2.36 10.84 -23.73
C HIS A 156 -3.36 10.06 -22.90
N GLU A 157 -3.56 10.45 -21.64
CA GLU A 157 -4.59 9.82 -20.81
C GLU A 157 -5.97 10.30 -21.21
N ALA A 158 -6.85 9.36 -21.48
CA ALA A 158 -8.24 9.66 -21.73
C ALA A 158 -8.85 10.37 -20.49
N PRO A 159 -9.49 11.53 -20.67
CA PRO A 159 -10.18 12.18 -19.56
C PRO A 159 -11.23 11.22 -19.01
N ALA A 160 -11.34 11.14 -17.69
CA ALA A 160 -12.42 10.38 -17.07
C ALA A 160 -13.75 11.02 -17.52
N VAL A 161 -14.54 10.27 -18.29
CA VAL A 161 -15.90 10.68 -18.61
C VAL A 161 -16.71 10.59 -17.33
N THR A 162 -16.89 11.72 -16.67
CA THR A 162 -17.65 11.81 -15.42
C THR A 162 -18.82 12.75 -15.67
N ASP A 163 -20.04 12.31 -15.39
CA ASP A 163 -21.18 13.19 -15.32
C ASP A 163 -20.90 14.33 -14.33
N GLY A 164 -21.15 15.57 -14.74
CA GLY A 164 -20.88 16.75 -13.94
C GLY A 164 -21.60 16.74 -12.59
N ALA A 165 -22.82 16.19 -12.53
CA ALA A 165 -23.57 16.03 -11.28
C ALA A 165 -22.91 15.00 -10.36
N ALA A 166 -22.45 13.87 -10.88
CA ALA A 166 -21.74 12.85 -10.14
C ALA A 166 -20.39 13.38 -9.61
N LEU A 167 -19.66 14.16 -10.42
CA LEU A 167 -18.41 14.80 -9.99
C LEU A 167 -18.67 15.79 -8.85
N ALA A 168 -19.69 16.66 -9.00
CA ALA A 168 -20.05 17.62 -7.97
C ALA A 168 -20.47 16.94 -6.65
N ALA A 169 -21.25 15.85 -6.73
CA ALA A 169 -21.63 15.06 -5.55
C ALA A 169 -20.40 14.45 -4.85
N ARG A 170 -19.45 13.89 -5.61
CA ARG A 170 -18.20 13.34 -5.05
C ARG A 170 -17.34 14.40 -4.39
N LEU A 171 -17.19 15.57 -5.00
CA LEU A 171 -16.43 16.68 -4.43
C LEU A 171 -17.06 17.22 -3.16
N ARG A 172 -18.39 17.33 -3.10
CA ARG A 172 -19.10 17.71 -1.86
C ARG A 172 -18.88 16.66 -0.75
N ALA A 173 -19.06 15.38 -1.05
CA ALA A 173 -18.85 14.32 -0.07
C ALA A 173 -17.41 14.34 0.49
N GLN A 174 -16.41 14.61 -0.37
CA GLN A 174 -15.02 14.74 0.07
C GLN A 174 -14.81 15.99 0.95
N ALA A 175 -15.42 17.12 0.58
CA ALA A 175 -15.33 18.34 1.40
C ALA A 175 -16.00 18.13 2.77
N ASP A 176 -17.16 17.47 2.83
CA ASP A 176 -17.85 17.15 4.07
C ASP A 176 -17.05 16.19 4.95
N ALA A 177 -16.37 15.19 4.34
CA ALA A 177 -15.48 14.29 5.06
C ALA A 177 -14.30 15.04 5.67
N ASN A 178 -13.65 15.91 4.90
CA ASN A 178 -12.55 16.75 5.38
C ASN A 178 -13.01 17.69 6.51
N HIS A 179 -14.17 18.30 6.37
CA HIS A 179 -14.73 19.19 7.40
C HIS A 179 -14.96 18.45 8.72
N ARG A 180 -15.52 17.22 8.67
CA ARG A 180 -15.68 16.38 9.87
C ARG A 180 -14.35 16.09 10.58
N VAL A 181 -13.28 15.78 9.81
CA VAL A 181 -11.95 15.53 10.37
C VAL A 181 -11.39 16.79 11.03
N ILE A 182 -11.49 17.95 10.38
CA ILE A 182 -11.02 19.23 10.93
C ILE A 182 -11.78 19.55 12.23
N ALA A 183 -13.09 19.40 12.24
CA ALA A 183 -13.90 19.65 13.44
C ALA A 183 -13.51 18.76 14.64
N THR A 184 -13.05 17.52 14.41
CA THR A 184 -12.52 16.67 15.49
C THR A 184 -11.18 17.15 16.01
N LEU A 185 -10.32 17.73 15.16
CA LEU A 185 -9.03 18.27 15.56
C LEU A 185 -9.17 19.57 16.38
N ASP A 186 -10.07 20.45 15.98
CA ASP A 186 -10.38 21.69 16.72
C ASP A 186 -10.96 21.40 18.11
N GLY A 187 -11.84 20.38 18.23
CA GLY A 187 -12.37 19.92 19.51
C GLY A 187 -11.30 19.33 20.45
N ALA A 188 -10.29 18.65 19.91
CA ALA A 188 -9.18 18.10 20.69
C ALA A 188 -8.19 19.17 21.15
N GLY A 189 -7.97 20.22 20.34
CA GLY A 189 -7.08 21.36 20.67
C GLY A 189 -7.63 22.25 21.78
N ALA A 190 -8.95 22.42 21.84
CA ALA A 190 -9.59 23.24 22.87
C ALA A 190 -9.50 22.64 24.29
N THR A 191 -9.30 21.32 24.41
CA THR A 191 -9.18 20.63 25.71
C THR A 191 -7.74 20.67 26.26
N SER A 192 -6.73 20.85 25.39
CA SER A 192 -5.30 20.85 25.78
C SER A 192 -4.79 22.21 26.29
N LEU A 193 -5.56 23.28 26.14
CA LEU A 193 -5.15 24.64 26.56
C LEU A 193 -5.77 25.07 27.91
N ARG A 194 -6.35 24.16 28.68
CA ARG A 194 -6.96 24.43 30.00
C ARG A 194 -6.28 23.69 31.16
N HIS A 195 -4.96 23.49 31.08
CA HIS A 195 -4.18 23.08 32.26
C HIS A 195 -2.88 23.88 32.35
#